data_16ba36dea122c81642007b458c899215
#
_entry.id   16ba36dea122c81642007b458c899215
#
_cell.length_a   1.000
_cell.length_b   1.000
_cell.length_c   1.000
_cell.angle_alpha   90.00
_cell.angle_beta   90.00
_cell.angle_gamma   90.00
#
_symmetry.space_group_name_H-M   'P 1'
#
loop_
_entity.id
_entity.type
_entity.pdbx_description
1 polymer ?
#
loop_
_entity_poly.entity_id
_entity_poly.type
_entity_poly.pdbx_seq_one_letter_code
_entity_poly.pdbx_strand_id
1 'polypeptide(L)'
;KERVTVIQWIGIILGFIGTVFVIGYDIGSSIPILGVIASIIALIGATIATIWQKKFTNNITLSVNNFYQALAATFFLLLISFNFEIPLINFDNRFILSMGWQIIMVSFGAYAILMYLLKTGTASKTSNLFFLVPPTTAIMAYFVLGEKLYAIDILGLLICTFGVYIATRK
;
A
#
# COMPACT_ATOMS: atom_id res chain seq x y z
N LYS A 1 -20.14 12.72 6.41
CA LYS A 1 -19.58 11.67 7.30
C LYS A 1 -19.86 10.33 6.64
N GLU A 2 -18.82 9.58 6.26
CA GLU A 2 -18.98 8.22 5.73
C GLU A 2 -19.42 7.30 6.88
N ARG A 3 -20.49 6.56 6.67
CA ARG A 3 -20.95 5.55 7.65
C ARG A 3 -20.53 4.18 7.13
N VAL A 4 -19.77 3.46 7.91
CA VAL A 4 -19.38 2.08 7.61
C VAL A 4 -20.44 1.15 8.17
N THR A 5 -20.98 0.26 7.36
CA THR A 5 -21.99 -0.73 7.77
C THR A 5 -21.33 -1.88 8.53
N VAL A 6 -22.13 -2.62 9.30
CA VAL A 6 -21.64 -3.83 10.02
C VAL A 6 -21.05 -4.87 9.04
N ILE A 7 -21.66 -5.03 7.87
CA ILE A 7 -21.19 -5.93 6.81
C ILE A 7 -19.80 -5.50 6.31
N GLN A 8 -19.58 -4.21 6.13
CA GLN A 8 -18.26 -3.68 5.75
C GLN A 8 -17.21 -3.93 6.84
N TRP A 9 -17.58 -3.80 8.12
CA TRP A 9 -16.69 -4.13 9.23
C TRP A 9 -16.28 -5.60 9.24
N ILE A 10 -17.23 -6.52 8.99
CA ILE A 10 -16.93 -7.95 8.83
C ILE A 10 -15.95 -8.17 7.68
N GLY A 11 -16.17 -7.52 6.53
CA GLY A 11 -15.26 -7.61 5.38
C GLY A 11 -13.85 -7.09 5.68
N ILE A 12 -13.73 -5.98 6.42
CA ILE A 12 -12.43 -5.42 6.85
C ILE A 12 -11.69 -6.40 7.77
N ILE A 13 -12.38 -6.97 8.75
CA ILE A 13 -11.78 -7.94 9.68
C ILE A 13 -11.32 -9.20 8.94
N LEU A 14 -12.14 -9.72 8.01
CA LEU A 14 -11.77 -10.86 7.18
C LEU A 14 -10.56 -10.55 6.28
N GLY A 15 -10.54 -9.37 5.64
CA GLY A 15 -9.40 -8.92 4.85
C GLY A 15 -8.11 -8.85 5.67
N PHE A 16 -8.19 -8.31 6.89
CA PHE A 16 -7.06 -8.26 7.81
C PHE A 16 -6.57 -9.65 8.23
N ILE A 17 -7.48 -10.55 8.59
CA ILE A 17 -7.15 -11.95 8.95
C ILE A 17 -6.49 -12.65 7.75
N GLY A 18 -7.04 -12.52 6.54
CA GLY A 18 -6.46 -13.09 5.33
C GLY A 18 -5.04 -12.57 5.06
N THR A 19 -4.82 -11.26 5.26
CA THR A 19 -3.48 -10.65 5.15
C THR A 19 -2.50 -11.24 6.16
N VAL A 20 -2.93 -11.45 7.41
CA VAL A 20 -2.09 -12.06 8.46
C VAL A 20 -1.72 -13.51 8.08
N PHE A 21 -2.60 -14.27 7.46
CA PHE A 21 -2.26 -15.62 6.99
C PHE A 21 -1.24 -15.60 5.85
N VAL A 22 -1.34 -14.67 4.91
CA VAL A 22 -0.38 -14.55 3.79
C VAL A 22 1.00 -14.09 4.27
N ILE A 23 1.08 -13.14 5.19
CA ILE A 23 2.34 -12.58 5.65
C ILE A 23 2.90 -13.37 6.85
N GLY A 24 2.01 -13.89 7.70
CA GLY A 24 2.38 -14.39 9.02
C GLY A 24 3.23 -15.65 9.04
N TYR A 25 3.22 -16.45 7.97
CA TYR A 25 4.02 -17.67 7.89
C TYR A 25 5.50 -17.40 7.61
N ASP A 26 5.80 -16.30 6.90
CA ASP A 26 7.17 -15.89 6.56
C ASP A 26 7.88 -15.09 7.67
N ILE A 27 7.18 -14.79 8.77
CA ILE A 27 7.77 -14.09 9.91
C ILE A 27 8.69 -15.06 10.66
N GLY A 28 9.94 -15.15 10.21
CA GLY A 28 11.00 -15.89 10.89
C GLY A 28 11.28 -15.34 12.30
N SER A 29 12.04 -16.09 13.08
CA SER A 29 12.24 -15.96 14.54
C SER A 29 12.87 -14.65 15.07
N SER A 30 13.14 -13.64 14.24
CA SER A 30 13.72 -12.36 14.68
C SER A 30 13.07 -11.17 14.00
N ILE A 31 11.95 -10.69 14.56
CA ILE A 31 11.34 -9.43 14.12
C ILE A 31 12.07 -8.28 14.83
N PRO A 32 12.73 -7.35 14.11
CA PRO A 32 13.34 -6.18 14.74
C PRO A 32 12.22 -5.25 15.25
N ILE A 33 12.13 -5.09 16.57
CA ILE A 33 11.11 -4.25 17.22
C ILE A 33 11.07 -2.83 16.64
N LEU A 34 12.22 -2.27 16.30
CA LEU A 34 12.32 -0.95 15.67
C LEU A 34 11.57 -0.90 14.32
N GLY A 35 11.69 -1.96 13.51
CA GLY A 35 10.96 -2.08 12.24
C GLY A 35 9.45 -2.15 12.43
N VAL A 36 8.98 -2.86 13.46
CA VAL A 36 7.55 -2.92 13.80
C VAL A 36 7.03 -1.55 14.22
N ILE A 37 7.74 -0.85 15.09
CA ILE A 37 7.37 0.51 15.52
C ILE A 37 7.32 1.47 14.32
N ALA A 38 8.34 1.44 13.47
CA ALA A 38 8.38 2.26 12.25
C ALA A 38 7.20 1.96 11.31
N SER A 39 6.84 0.69 11.14
CA SER A 39 5.69 0.27 10.33
C SER A 39 4.36 0.75 10.89
N ILE A 40 4.19 0.72 12.21
CA ILE A 40 2.99 1.26 12.87
C ILE A 40 2.88 2.77 12.68
N ILE A 41 3.98 3.51 12.85
CA ILE A 41 4.01 4.96 12.61
C ILE A 41 3.69 5.27 11.15
N ALA A 42 4.26 4.53 10.20
CA ALA A 42 3.98 4.67 8.78
C ALA A 42 2.50 4.40 8.46
N LEU A 43 1.90 3.37 9.05
CA LEU A 43 0.48 3.04 8.88
C LEU A 43 -0.43 4.16 9.39
N ILE A 44 -0.16 4.70 10.58
CA ILE A 44 -0.90 5.83 11.14
C ILE A 44 -0.76 7.05 10.22
N GLY A 45 0.45 7.37 9.78
CA GLY A 45 0.72 8.47 8.85
C GLY A 45 -0.03 8.32 7.53
N ALA A 46 0.02 7.15 6.91
CA ALA A 46 -0.70 6.85 5.67
C ALA A 46 -2.23 6.96 5.84
N THR A 47 -2.75 6.52 6.98
CA THR A 47 -4.19 6.62 7.29
C THR A 47 -4.62 8.09 7.42
N ILE A 48 -3.89 8.88 8.18
CA ILE A 48 -4.14 10.32 8.32
C ILE A 48 -4.04 11.02 6.96
N ALA A 49 -3.00 10.73 6.17
CA ALA A 49 -2.79 11.29 4.85
C ALA A 49 -3.96 10.97 3.90
N THR A 50 -4.45 9.72 3.89
CA THR A 50 -5.57 9.29 3.04
C THR A 50 -6.86 10.03 3.41
N ILE A 51 -7.17 10.17 4.70
CA ILE A 51 -8.36 10.91 5.18
C ILE A 51 -8.24 12.39 4.83
N TRP A 52 -7.08 12.98 5.07
CA TRP A 52 -6.79 14.37 4.77
C TRP A 52 -6.92 14.65 3.27
N GLN A 53 -6.31 13.80 2.47
CA GLN A 53 -6.36 13.90 1.02
C GLN A 53 -7.81 13.84 0.50
N LYS A 54 -8.61 12.88 0.97
CA LYS A 54 -10.05 12.82 0.62
C LYS A 54 -10.78 14.10 0.95
N LYS A 55 -10.46 14.74 2.06
CA LYS A 55 -11.13 15.97 2.52
C LYS A 55 -10.77 17.19 1.66
N PHE A 56 -9.51 17.31 1.23
CA PHE A 56 -9.00 18.54 0.60
C PHE A 56 -8.82 18.46 -0.92
N THR A 57 -8.91 17.28 -1.53
CA THR A 57 -8.63 17.09 -2.96
C THR A 57 -9.84 17.34 -3.87
N ASN A 58 -11.03 17.54 -3.33
CA ASN A 58 -12.26 17.63 -4.12
C ASN A 58 -12.27 18.77 -5.16
N ASN A 59 -11.56 19.88 -4.90
CA ASN A 59 -11.53 21.07 -5.73
C ASN A 59 -10.23 21.28 -6.51
N ILE A 60 -9.29 20.32 -6.44
CA ILE A 60 -7.98 20.42 -7.08
C ILE A 60 -7.87 19.37 -8.18
N THR A 61 -7.24 19.70 -9.30
CA THR A 61 -6.95 18.71 -10.34
C THR A 61 -5.95 17.67 -9.82
N LEU A 62 -6.14 16.41 -10.20
CA LEU A 62 -5.29 15.30 -9.72
C LEU A 62 -3.82 15.54 -10.01
N SER A 63 -3.50 16.05 -11.21
CA SER A 63 -2.12 16.33 -11.63
C SER A 63 -1.44 17.39 -10.75
N VAL A 64 -2.13 18.47 -10.43
CA VAL A 64 -1.63 19.52 -9.56
C VAL A 64 -1.39 18.99 -8.16
N ASN A 65 -2.35 18.23 -7.63
CA ASN A 65 -2.23 17.64 -6.31
C ASN A 65 -1.02 16.68 -6.23
N ASN A 66 -0.86 15.78 -7.22
CA ASN A 66 0.27 14.86 -7.28
C ASN A 66 1.61 15.61 -7.38
N PHE A 67 1.67 16.65 -8.19
CA PHE A 67 2.90 17.45 -8.34
C PHE A 67 3.35 18.04 -7.01
N TYR A 68 2.47 18.73 -6.30
CA TYR A 68 2.83 19.35 -5.02
C TYR A 68 3.15 18.33 -3.94
N GLN A 69 2.45 17.19 -3.90
CA GLN A 69 2.74 16.11 -2.96
C GLN A 69 4.11 15.48 -3.24
N ALA A 70 4.43 15.20 -4.51
CA ALA A 70 5.72 14.64 -4.90
C ALA A 70 6.86 15.64 -4.58
N LEU A 71 6.67 16.92 -4.86
CA LEU A 71 7.64 17.97 -4.57
C LEU A 71 7.90 18.09 -3.07
N ALA A 72 6.85 18.12 -2.25
CA ALA A 72 6.98 18.20 -0.80
C ALA A 72 7.66 16.93 -0.23
N ALA A 73 7.27 15.74 -0.70
CA ALA A 73 7.88 14.47 -0.29
C ALA A 73 9.37 14.43 -0.67
N THR A 74 9.73 14.85 -1.89
CA THR A 74 11.10 14.88 -2.36
C THR A 74 11.95 15.83 -1.50
N PHE A 75 11.45 17.03 -1.23
CA PHE A 75 12.17 17.99 -0.38
C PHE A 75 12.42 17.42 1.02
N PHE A 76 11.41 16.83 1.64
CA PHE A 76 11.52 16.25 2.97
C PHE A 76 12.46 15.04 3.02
N LEU A 77 12.37 14.14 2.03
CA LEU A 77 13.24 12.97 1.94
C LEU A 77 14.70 13.37 1.65
N LEU A 78 14.95 14.40 0.83
CA LEU A 78 16.29 14.92 0.62
C LEU A 78 16.90 15.44 1.92
N LEU A 79 16.16 16.19 2.72
CA LEU A 79 16.65 16.66 4.02
C LEU A 79 17.01 15.50 4.95
N ILE A 80 16.22 14.44 4.98
CA ILE A 80 16.51 13.25 5.79
C ILE A 80 17.74 12.54 5.25
N SER A 81 17.78 12.26 3.95
CA SER A 81 18.88 11.52 3.32
C SER A 81 20.22 12.22 3.53
N PHE A 82 20.32 13.53 3.34
CA PHE A 82 21.56 14.26 3.59
C PHE A 82 22.06 14.24 5.04
N ASN A 83 21.15 14.03 6.01
CA ASN A 83 21.52 14.00 7.42
C ASN A 83 21.81 12.61 7.96
N PHE A 84 21.21 11.56 7.39
CA PHE A 84 21.21 10.22 7.98
C PHE A 84 21.80 9.14 7.08
N GLU A 85 22.01 9.42 5.78
CA GLU A 85 22.48 8.42 4.83
C GLU A 85 23.77 8.84 4.14
N ILE A 86 24.66 7.88 3.90
CA ILE A 86 25.80 8.04 2.99
C ILE A 86 25.30 7.56 1.62
N PRO A 87 25.17 8.43 0.60
CA PRO A 87 24.63 8.03 -0.70
C PRO A 87 25.63 7.14 -1.45
N LEU A 88 25.50 5.82 -1.30
CA LEU A 88 26.21 4.83 -2.08
C LEU A 88 25.27 4.32 -3.18
N ILE A 89 25.32 4.94 -4.36
CA ILE A 89 24.49 4.56 -5.50
C ILE A 89 25.35 3.86 -6.54
N ASN A 90 25.09 2.58 -6.78
CA ASN A 90 25.64 1.85 -7.92
C ASN A 90 24.65 1.92 -9.08
N PHE A 91 24.98 2.68 -10.12
CA PHE A 91 24.19 2.80 -11.35
C PHE A 91 24.40 1.56 -12.25
N ASP A 92 23.88 0.41 -11.81
CA ASP A 92 23.82 -0.77 -12.65
C ASP A 92 22.47 -0.86 -13.41
N ASN A 93 22.39 -1.77 -14.40
CA ASN A 93 21.18 -1.95 -15.19
C ASN A 93 19.96 -2.35 -14.34
N ARG A 94 20.19 -3.07 -13.24
CA ARG A 94 19.10 -3.49 -12.32
C ARG A 94 18.55 -2.29 -11.57
N PHE A 95 19.42 -1.41 -11.10
CA PHE A 95 19.02 -0.18 -10.44
C PHE A 95 18.22 0.73 -11.40
N ILE A 96 18.70 0.94 -12.62
CA ILE A 96 18.03 1.78 -13.63
C ILE A 96 16.65 1.22 -13.98
N LEU A 97 16.53 -0.09 -14.20
CA LEU A 97 15.26 -0.75 -14.51
C LEU A 97 14.27 -0.67 -13.34
N SER A 98 14.73 -0.93 -12.11
CA SER A 98 13.84 -0.86 -10.94
C SER A 98 13.41 0.56 -10.63
N MET A 99 14.29 1.55 -10.77
CA MET A 99 13.94 2.98 -10.62
C MET A 99 12.99 3.44 -11.72
N GLY A 100 13.23 3.05 -12.98
CA GLY A 100 12.32 3.34 -14.09
C GLY A 100 10.93 2.75 -13.85
N TRP A 101 10.84 1.50 -13.42
CA TRP A 101 9.58 0.87 -13.03
C TRP A 101 8.87 1.62 -11.90
N GLN A 102 9.60 1.95 -10.84
CA GLN A 102 9.08 2.67 -9.68
C GLN A 102 8.51 4.05 -10.06
N ILE A 103 9.23 4.78 -10.90
CA ILE A 103 8.79 6.10 -11.35
C ILE A 103 7.58 6.00 -12.29
N ILE A 104 7.65 5.17 -13.32
CA ILE A 104 6.62 5.15 -14.36
C ILE A 104 5.37 4.42 -13.88
N MET A 105 5.53 3.19 -13.38
CA MET A 105 4.37 2.33 -13.06
C MET A 105 3.77 2.66 -11.70
N VAL A 106 4.60 2.92 -10.68
CA VAL A 106 4.10 3.19 -9.33
C VAL A 106 3.75 4.66 -9.16
N SER A 107 4.70 5.59 -9.39
CA SER A 107 4.46 7.01 -9.09
C SER A 107 3.49 7.67 -10.05
N PHE A 108 3.54 7.37 -11.35
CA PHE A 108 2.56 7.91 -12.31
C PHE A 108 1.33 7.00 -12.44
N GLY A 109 1.51 5.70 -12.63
CA GLY A 109 0.42 4.77 -12.89
C GLY A 109 -0.43 4.50 -11.66
N ALA A 110 0.10 3.73 -10.71
CA ALA A 110 -0.68 3.27 -9.54
C ALA A 110 -1.16 4.42 -8.67
N TYR A 111 -0.30 5.45 -8.47
CA TYR A 111 -0.67 6.60 -7.64
C TYR A 111 -1.75 7.46 -8.30
N ALA A 112 -1.72 7.66 -9.62
CA ALA A 112 -2.79 8.35 -10.34
C ALA A 112 -4.14 7.62 -10.22
N ILE A 113 -4.13 6.28 -10.32
CA ILE A 113 -5.32 5.45 -10.13
C ILE A 113 -5.84 5.59 -8.69
N LEU A 114 -4.96 5.53 -7.69
CA LEU A 114 -5.33 5.72 -6.29
C LEU A 114 -6.00 7.08 -6.07
N MET A 115 -5.41 8.14 -6.60
CA MET A 115 -5.98 9.48 -6.52
C MET A 115 -7.36 9.60 -7.18
N TYR A 116 -7.50 8.99 -8.35
CA TYR A 116 -8.79 8.93 -9.04
C TYR A 116 -9.84 8.20 -8.19
N LEU A 117 -9.49 7.05 -7.60
CA LEU A 117 -10.38 6.30 -6.73
C LEU A 117 -10.78 7.07 -5.47
N LEU A 118 -9.84 7.79 -4.85
CA LEU A 118 -10.12 8.65 -3.69
C LEU A 118 -11.03 9.82 -4.06
N LYS A 119 -10.87 10.37 -5.26
CA LYS A 119 -11.71 11.48 -5.74
C LYS A 119 -13.14 11.05 -6.06
N THR A 120 -13.31 9.90 -6.71
CA THR A 120 -14.61 9.41 -7.19
C THR A 120 -15.33 8.49 -6.21
N GLY A 121 -14.58 7.78 -5.37
CA GLY A 121 -15.08 6.81 -4.40
C GLY A 121 -15.11 7.33 -2.95
N THR A 122 -15.34 6.42 -2.02
CA THR A 122 -15.18 6.68 -0.59
C THR A 122 -13.77 6.29 -0.13
N ALA A 123 -13.22 6.99 0.87
CA ALA A 123 -11.91 6.65 1.42
C ALA A 123 -11.87 5.21 1.95
N SER A 124 -12.92 4.78 2.64
CA SER A 124 -13.05 3.42 3.17
C SER A 124 -12.99 2.36 2.07
N LYS A 125 -13.77 2.51 0.97
CA LYS A 125 -13.75 1.54 -0.14
C LYS A 125 -12.41 1.49 -0.84
N THR A 126 -11.79 2.64 -1.07
CA THR A 126 -10.47 2.72 -1.69
C THR A 126 -9.41 2.06 -0.82
N SER A 127 -9.44 2.32 0.50
CA SER A 127 -8.50 1.71 1.44
C SER A 127 -8.66 0.18 1.54
N ASN A 128 -9.89 -0.33 1.43
CA ASN A 128 -10.11 -1.78 1.45
C ASN A 128 -9.46 -2.51 0.26
N LEU A 129 -9.21 -1.83 -0.86
CA LEU A 129 -8.48 -2.43 -1.99
C LEU A 129 -7.03 -2.74 -1.65
N PHE A 130 -6.43 -2.07 -0.66
CA PHE A 130 -5.07 -2.39 -0.21
C PHE A 130 -4.94 -3.78 0.39
N PHE A 131 -6.02 -4.38 0.88
CA PHE A 131 -6.00 -5.78 1.32
C PHE A 131 -5.76 -6.77 0.16
N LEU A 132 -5.94 -6.35 -1.09
CA LEU A 132 -5.60 -7.18 -2.25
C LEU A 132 -4.09 -7.14 -2.57
N VAL A 133 -3.32 -6.21 -2.00
CA VAL A 133 -1.88 -6.09 -2.28
C VAL A 133 -1.13 -7.35 -1.84
N PRO A 134 -1.23 -7.86 -0.60
CA PRO A 134 -0.54 -9.07 -0.19
C PRO A 134 -0.89 -10.30 -1.05
N PRO A 135 -2.18 -10.58 -1.34
CA PRO A 135 -2.53 -11.66 -2.26
C PRO A 135 -1.91 -11.53 -3.65
N THR A 136 -2.00 -10.35 -4.24
CA THR A 136 -1.44 -10.13 -5.59
C THR A 136 0.07 -10.22 -5.61
N THR A 137 0.76 -9.70 -4.59
CA THR A 137 2.22 -9.84 -4.47
C THR A 137 2.65 -11.28 -4.29
N ALA A 138 1.96 -12.08 -3.48
CA ALA A 138 2.25 -13.50 -3.30
C ALA A 138 2.11 -14.28 -4.62
N ILE A 139 1.05 -14.03 -5.41
CA ILE A 139 0.87 -14.64 -6.73
C ILE A 139 2.01 -14.21 -7.68
N MET A 140 2.35 -12.92 -7.70
CA MET A 140 3.45 -12.42 -8.55
C MET A 140 4.80 -13.02 -8.14
N ALA A 141 5.07 -13.14 -6.84
CA ALA A 141 6.30 -13.76 -6.31
C ALA A 141 6.40 -15.23 -6.74
N TYR A 142 5.31 -15.97 -6.71
CA TYR A 142 5.27 -17.34 -7.21
C TYR A 142 5.68 -17.43 -8.70
N PHE A 143 5.09 -16.59 -9.57
CA PHE A 143 5.37 -16.66 -11.00
C PHE A 143 6.71 -16.03 -11.42
N VAL A 144 7.12 -14.94 -10.76
CA VAL A 144 8.30 -14.15 -11.18
C VAL A 144 9.56 -14.59 -10.44
N LEU A 145 9.45 -14.89 -9.14
CA LEU A 145 10.58 -15.23 -8.28
C LEU A 145 10.70 -16.74 -8.05
N GLY A 146 9.69 -17.54 -8.43
CA GLY A 146 9.66 -18.98 -8.19
C GLY A 146 9.47 -19.36 -6.72
N GLU A 147 8.91 -18.44 -5.92
CA GLU A 147 8.60 -18.70 -4.52
C GLU A 147 7.50 -19.75 -4.37
N LYS A 148 7.57 -20.55 -3.30
CA LYS A 148 6.57 -21.61 -3.06
C LYS A 148 5.37 -21.02 -2.33
N LEU A 149 4.17 -21.22 -2.90
CA LEU A 149 2.92 -20.95 -2.20
C LEU A 149 2.54 -22.17 -1.35
N TYR A 150 2.42 -21.96 -0.06
CA TYR A 150 1.92 -22.96 0.88
C TYR A 150 0.38 -22.94 0.92
N ALA A 151 -0.21 -24.02 1.43
CA ALA A 151 -1.67 -24.10 1.56
C ALA A 151 -2.27 -22.96 2.43
N ILE A 152 -1.51 -22.50 3.42
CA ILE A 152 -1.91 -21.38 4.30
C ILE A 152 -1.97 -20.05 3.54
N ASP A 153 -1.05 -19.82 2.57
CA ASP A 153 -1.04 -18.63 1.74
C ASP A 153 -2.29 -18.61 0.85
N ILE A 154 -2.63 -19.76 0.26
CA ILE A 154 -3.83 -19.92 -0.58
C ILE A 154 -5.10 -19.66 0.23
N LEU A 155 -5.19 -20.17 1.46
CA LEU A 155 -6.30 -19.88 2.35
C LEU A 155 -6.37 -18.38 2.69
N GLY A 156 -5.23 -17.76 3.01
CA GLY A 156 -5.15 -16.33 3.24
C GLY A 156 -5.59 -15.49 2.03
N LEU A 157 -5.18 -15.90 0.82
CA LEU A 157 -5.62 -15.31 -0.45
C LEU A 157 -7.14 -15.33 -0.61
N LEU A 158 -7.78 -16.47 -0.37
CA LEU A 158 -9.22 -16.63 -0.49
C LEU A 158 -9.98 -15.80 0.55
N ILE A 159 -9.56 -15.86 1.81
CA ILE A 159 -10.16 -15.10 2.91
C ILE A 159 -10.04 -13.59 2.63
N CYS A 160 -8.87 -13.14 2.19
CA CYS A 160 -8.60 -11.73 1.90
C CYS A 160 -9.48 -11.23 0.75
N THR A 161 -9.53 -11.97 -0.36
CA THR A 161 -10.35 -11.62 -1.53
C THR A 161 -11.84 -11.57 -1.19
N PHE A 162 -12.31 -12.53 -0.39
CA PHE A 162 -13.70 -12.57 0.06
C PHE A 162 -14.00 -11.41 1.03
N GLY A 163 -13.06 -11.08 1.93
CA GLY A 163 -13.16 -9.94 2.82
C GLY A 163 -13.29 -8.62 2.07
N VAL A 164 -12.45 -8.40 1.05
CA VAL A 164 -12.52 -7.20 0.20
C VAL A 164 -13.85 -7.15 -0.56
N TYR A 165 -14.30 -8.27 -1.10
CA TYR A 165 -15.59 -8.33 -1.79
C TYR A 165 -16.74 -7.89 -0.89
N ILE A 166 -16.80 -8.39 0.35
CA ILE A 166 -17.81 -7.99 1.34
C ILE A 166 -17.66 -6.52 1.73
N ALA A 167 -16.45 -6.06 2.01
CA ALA A 167 -16.18 -4.69 2.45
C ALA A 167 -16.51 -3.64 1.38
N THR A 168 -16.43 -4.00 0.10
CA THR A 168 -16.70 -3.08 -1.03
C THR A 168 -18.16 -3.11 -1.49
N ARG A 169 -18.94 -4.11 -1.08
CA ARG A 169 -20.38 -4.18 -1.39
C ARG A 169 -21.12 -2.99 -0.77
N LYS A 170 -22.15 -2.53 -1.52
CA LYS A 170 -23.07 -1.47 -1.07
C LYS A 170 -24.02 -1.96 0.00
#